data_d60405c03b4110ab65d53c5ed1c14c62
#
_entry.id   d60405c03b4110ab65d53c5ed1c14c62
#
_cell.length_a   1.000
_cell.length_b   1.000
_cell.length_c   1.000
_cell.angle_alpha   90.00
_cell.angle_beta   90.00
_cell.angle_gamma   90.00
#
_symmetry.space_group_name_H-M   'P 1'
#
loop_
_entity.id
_entity.type
_entity.pdbx_description
1 polymer ?
#
loop_
_entity_poly.entity_id
_entity_poly.type
_entity_poly.pdbx_seq_one_letter_code
_entity_poly.pdbx_strand_id
1 'polypeptide(L)'
;MHKHDPVRQISFIQQALSQNRKPIGFFLGAGCPLSIRVNEREEDGKIITDPLIWDVAGLTKVIAKTLSSGDPAKPKSWDKIVQIVEEDGGNSGNIELILSRIRVFASVAGIGNVRGLTAAELKELDAEVCKVISEEVNRTLPKKDSPYHNLAIWGRSIRRERPIHLFTTNYDLLMEQALEETSAPYFDGFIGSRKAFFDLGAVEDEGLLPPRWTRLWKIHGSLNWRLENETDVVRSDEKTDKQGYLIYPSHLKYDQSRKMPYLAMLDRLKAFLLAPSSLLFICGYSFADEHINDVICRSLEANPTAHVFAFVYGDLETDSYKLARQCALATPNLSL
;
A
#
# COMPACT_ATOMS: atom_id res chain seq x y z
N MET A 1 2.44 25.89 16.97
CA MET A 1 3.08 25.06 15.93
C MET A 1 4.47 25.64 15.65
N HIS A 2 5.53 24.91 15.93
CA HIS A 2 6.87 25.39 15.58
C HIS A 2 7.00 25.34 14.05
N LYS A 3 7.25 26.49 13.43
CA LYS A 3 7.55 26.55 11.99
C LYS A 3 8.80 25.70 11.74
N HIS A 4 8.65 24.64 10.94
CA HIS A 4 9.81 23.87 10.49
C HIS A 4 10.67 24.74 9.58
N ASP A 5 11.97 24.79 9.88
CA ASP A 5 12.96 25.35 8.95
C ASP A 5 13.31 24.25 7.92
N PRO A 6 12.86 24.36 6.66
CA PRO A 6 13.09 23.31 5.67
C PRO A 6 14.57 23.05 5.38
N VAL A 7 15.42 24.08 5.46
CA VAL A 7 16.86 23.95 5.23
C VAL A 7 17.51 23.12 6.33
N ARG A 8 17.14 23.39 7.58
CA ARG A 8 17.61 22.62 8.73
C ARG A 8 17.15 21.18 8.68
N GLN A 9 15.89 20.92 8.29
CA GLN A 9 15.35 19.57 8.14
C GLN A 9 16.06 18.79 7.03
N ILE A 10 16.28 19.39 5.86
CA ILE A 10 17.02 18.77 4.77
C ILE A 10 18.46 18.43 5.21
N SER A 11 19.13 19.34 5.88
CA SER A 11 20.49 19.08 6.41
C SER A 11 20.51 17.91 7.41
N PHE A 12 19.49 17.82 8.27
CA PHE A 12 19.36 16.73 9.24
C PHE A 12 19.13 15.39 8.54
N ILE A 13 18.27 15.37 7.52
CA ILE A 13 18.01 14.19 6.68
C ILE A 13 19.28 13.76 5.95
N GLN A 14 20.02 14.68 5.33
CA GLN A 14 21.28 14.38 4.64
C GLN A 14 22.32 13.78 5.59
N GLN A 15 22.47 14.36 6.78
CA GLN A 15 23.36 13.82 7.80
C GLN A 15 22.94 12.44 8.28
N ALA A 16 21.64 12.21 8.45
CA ALA A 16 21.12 10.93 8.88
C ALA A 16 21.29 9.84 7.80
N LEU A 17 21.06 10.17 6.54
CA LEU A 17 21.22 9.25 5.40
C LEU A 17 22.69 8.90 5.12
N SER A 18 23.64 9.75 5.50
CA SER A 18 25.08 9.48 5.34
C SER A 18 25.63 8.43 6.31
N GLN A 19 24.89 8.11 7.39
CA GLN A 19 25.33 7.14 8.39
C GLN A 19 25.03 5.71 7.95
N ASN A 20 26.03 4.83 7.91
CA ASN A 20 25.90 3.44 7.46
C ASN A 20 25.34 2.46 8.52
N ARG A 21 25.28 2.89 9.80
CA ARG A 21 24.86 2.05 10.94
C ARG A 21 23.43 2.26 11.37
N LYS A 22 22.81 3.39 11.01
CA LYS A 22 21.40 3.66 11.34
C LYS A 22 20.48 2.73 10.58
N PRO A 23 19.47 2.14 11.24
CA PRO A 23 18.35 1.52 10.54
C PRO A 23 17.62 2.58 9.73
N ILE A 24 17.53 2.41 8.42
CA ILE A 24 16.81 3.31 7.52
C ILE A 24 15.70 2.54 6.84
N GLY A 25 14.51 3.10 6.87
CA GLY A 25 13.33 2.59 6.20
C GLY A 25 12.62 3.65 5.38
N PHE A 26 11.89 3.19 4.36
CA PHE A 26 10.97 4.01 3.56
C PHE A 26 9.61 3.34 3.60
N PHE A 27 8.57 4.14 3.75
CA PHE A 27 7.20 3.70 3.67
C PHE A 27 6.55 4.35 2.44
N LEU A 28 6.15 3.53 1.48
CA LEU A 28 5.62 3.97 0.20
C LEU A 28 4.11 3.73 0.14
N GLY A 29 3.34 4.81 0.08
CA GLY A 29 1.89 4.74 -0.07
C GLY A 29 1.42 4.96 -1.50
N ALA A 30 0.09 4.99 -1.70
CA ALA A 30 -0.56 5.12 -3.01
C ALA A 30 -0.22 6.42 -3.77
N GLY A 31 0.23 7.46 -3.08
CA GLY A 31 0.72 8.69 -3.72
C GLY A 31 2.01 8.50 -4.52
N CYS A 32 2.80 7.45 -4.25
CA CYS A 32 4.04 7.21 -5.00
C CYS A 32 3.77 6.85 -6.46
N PRO A 33 2.98 5.82 -6.81
CA PRO A 33 2.66 5.53 -8.22
C PRO A 33 1.79 6.61 -8.87
N LEU A 34 0.94 7.30 -8.10
CA LEU A 34 0.16 8.45 -8.56
C LEU A 34 1.06 9.59 -9.08
N SER A 35 2.21 9.81 -8.48
CA SER A 35 3.15 10.86 -8.86
C SER A 35 3.88 10.59 -10.18
N ILE A 36 3.92 9.35 -10.66
CA ILE A 36 4.51 8.99 -11.94
C ILE A 36 3.51 9.32 -13.05
N ARG A 37 3.92 10.18 -13.99
CA ARG A 37 3.04 10.67 -15.04
C ARG A 37 3.35 9.98 -16.36
N VAL A 38 2.28 9.56 -17.04
CA VAL A 38 2.31 8.85 -18.32
C VAL A 38 1.28 9.46 -19.29
N ASN A 39 1.25 8.98 -20.54
CA ASN A 39 0.25 9.39 -21.54
C ASN A 39 0.21 10.92 -21.74
N GLU A 40 1.40 11.53 -21.90
CA GLU A 40 1.49 12.96 -22.16
C GLU A 40 0.79 13.30 -23.49
N ARG A 41 -0.15 14.23 -23.44
CA ARG A 41 -0.91 14.75 -24.55
C ARG A 41 -1.16 16.25 -24.40
N GLU A 42 -1.29 16.94 -25.51
CA GLU A 42 -1.63 18.35 -25.54
C GLU A 42 -3.14 18.53 -25.80
N GLU A 43 -3.83 19.18 -24.90
CA GLU A 43 -5.24 19.56 -25.02
C GLU A 43 -5.38 21.06 -24.69
N ASP A 44 -5.96 21.83 -25.60
CA ASP A 44 -6.15 23.28 -25.44
C ASP A 44 -4.88 24.07 -25.06
N GLY A 45 -3.71 23.69 -25.61
CA GLY A 45 -2.43 24.31 -25.33
C GLY A 45 -1.86 23.99 -23.94
N LYS A 46 -2.41 22.98 -23.25
CA LYS A 46 -1.90 22.48 -21.97
C LYS A 46 -1.44 21.04 -22.09
N ILE A 47 -0.31 20.74 -21.47
CA ILE A 47 0.16 19.38 -21.35
C ILE A 47 -0.65 18.67 -20.27
N ILE A 48 -1.38 17.64 -20.66
CA ILE A 48 -2.15 16.77 -19.77
C ILE A 48 -1.45 15.42 -19.69
N THR A 49 -1.39 14.86 -18.49
CA THR A 49 -0.80 13.54 -18.23
C THR A 49 -1.70 12.75 -17.29
N ASP A 50 -1.68 11.44 -17.44
CA ASP A 50 -2.37 10.54 -16.52
C ASP A 50 -1.40 10.02 -15.47
N PRO A 51 -1.86 9.68 -14.26
CA PRO A 51 -1.02 8.94 -13.31
C PRO A 51 -0.77 7.52 -13.80
N LEU A 52 0.36 6.94 -13.42
CA LEU A 52 0.67 5.54 -13.74
C LEU A 52 -0.36 4.59 -13.12
N ILE A 53 -0.69 4.83 -11.84
CA ILE A 53 -1.77 4.15 -11.11
C ILE A 53 -2.60 5.23 -10.42
N TRP A 54 -3.92 5.09 -10.51
CA TRP A 54 -4.88 5.99 -9.87
C TRP A 54 -4.87 5.83 -8.35
N ASP A 55 -5.19 6.89 -7.63
CA ASP A 55 -5.54 6.84 -6.22
C ASP A 55 -6.91 6.14 -6.01
N VAL A 56 -7.30 5.96 -4.74
CA VAL A 56 -8.57 5.30 -4.38
C VAL A 56 -9.77 5.94 -5.08
N ALA A 57 -9.82 7.28 -5.14
CA ALA A 57 -10.94 7.99 -5.77
C ALA A 57 -10.94 7.84 -7.31
N GLY A 58 -9.78 7.93 -7.94
CA GLY A 58 -9.61 7.71 -9.38
C GLY A 58 -9.94 6.28 -9.78
N LEU A 59 -9.46 5.30 -9.01
CA LEU A 59 -9.74 3.88 -9.20
C LEU A 59 -11.25 3.59 -9.06
N THR A 60 -11.92 4.18 -8.07
CA THR A 60 -13.38 4.06 -7.91
C THR A 60 -14.13 4.55 -9.14
N LYS A 61 -13.70 5.66 -9.75
CA LYS A 61 -14.30 6.19 -10.99
C LYS A 61 -14.12 5.24 -12.17
N VAL A 62 -12.95 4.62 -12.32
CA VAL A 62 -12.68 3.64 -13.39
C VAL A 62 -13.58 2.42 -13.21
N ILE A 63 -13.70 1.90 -11.98
CA ILE A 63 -14.56 0.75 -11.66
C ILE A 63 -16.02 1.10 -11.94
N ALA A 64 -16.51 2.26 -11.49
CA ALA A 64 -17.86 2.73 -11.75
C ALA A 64 -18.16 2.80 -13.26
N LYS A 65 -17.24 3.35 -14.06
CA LYS A 65 -17.38 3.40 -15.52
C LYS A 65 -17.48 2.01 -16.16
N THR A 66 -16.80 1.02 -15.58
CA THR A 66 -16.77 -0.35 -16.13
C THR A 66 -17.99 -1.16 -15.71
N LEU A 67 -18.44 -1.04 -14.45
CA LEU A 67 -19.45 -1.92 -13.85
C LEU A 67 -20.85 -1.34 -13.76
N SER A 68 -21.03 -0.01 -13.87
CA SER A 68 -22.36 0.60 -13.87
C SER A 68 -23.18 0.20 -15.10
N SER A 69 -24.50 0.15 -14.93
CA SER A 69 -25.42 -0.08 -16.03
C SER A 69 -25.52 1.10 -17.01
N GLY A 70 -25.29 2.31 -16.49
CA GLY A 70 -25.60 3.54 -17.21
C GLY A 70 -27.12 3.81 -17.39
N ASP A 71 -27.98 2.88 -16.95
CA ASP A 71 -29.44 2.99 -17.03
C ASP A 71 -30.05 2.88 -15.61
N PRO A 72 -30.57 3.97 -15.04
CA PRO A 72 -31.19 3.96 -13.72
C PRO A 72 -32.42 3.05 -13.60
N ALA A 73 -33.09 2.75 -14.73
CA ALA A 73 -34.27 1.87 -14.76
C ALA A 73 -33.89 0.38 -14.65
N LYS A 74 -32.62 0.04 -14.92
CA LYS A 74 -32.10 -1.34 -14.88
C LYS A 74 -30.77 -1.41 -14.13
N PRO A 75 -30.75 -1.09 -12.83
CA PRO A 75 -29.52 -1.03 -12.06
C PRO A 75 -28.88 -2.41 -11.94
N LYS A 76 -27.58 -2.51 -12.19
CA LYS A 76 -26.76 -3.68 -11.91
C LYS A 76 -26.41 -3.79 -10.42
N SER A 77 -25.80 -4.88 -10.01
CA SER A 77 -25.37 -5.09 -8.62
C SER A 77 -24.44 -3.97 -8.10
N TRP A 78 -23.57 -3.44 -8.97
CA TRP A 78 -22.73 -2.27 -8.67
C TRP A 78 -23.57 -1.03 -8.32
N ASP A 79 -24.54 -0.68 -9.15
CA ASP A 79 -25.36 0.52 -8.94
C ASP A 79 -26.15 0.43 -7.63
N LYS A 80 -26.69 -0.78 -7.33
CA LYS A 80 -27.41 -1.05 -6.08
C LYS A 80 -26.51 -0.89 -4.85
N ILE A 81 -25.31 -1.44 -4.86
CA ILE A 81 -24.40 -1.35 -3.70
C ILE A 81 -23.90 0.08 -3.47
N VAL A 82 -23.63 0.84 -4.53
CA VAL A 82 -23.27 2.26 -4.47
C VAL A 82 -24.40 3.05 -3.81
N GLN A 83 -25.64 2.87 -4.28
CA GLN A 83 -26.82 3.52 -3.68
C GLN A 83 -26.96 3.18 -2.20
N ILE A 84 -26.77 1.90 -1.82
CA ILE A 84 -26.86 1.47 -0.43
C ILE A 84 -25.77 2.15 0.44
N VAL A 85 -24.56 2.28 -0.09
CA VAL A 85 -23.46 2.95 0.62
C VAL A 85 -23.80 4.43 0.86
N GLU A 86 -24.40 5.11 -0.13
CA GLU A 86 -24.82 6.50 -0.01
C GLU A 86 -25.99 6.68 0.98
N GLU A 87 -26.99 5.82 0.91
CA GLU A 87 -28.13 5.81 1.85
C GLU A 87 -27.70 5.59 3.31
N ASP A 88 -26.64 4.79 3.52
CA ASP A 88 -26.04 4.55 4.82
C ASP A 88 -25.09 5.70 5.27
N GLY A 89 -24.98 6.78 4.50
CA GLY A 89 -24.10 7.92 4.77
C GLY A 89 -22.61 7.65 4.53
N GLY A 90 -22.29 6.58 3.79
CA GLY A 90 -20.91 6.23 3.42
C GLY A 90 -20.42 7.00 2.19
N ASN A 91 -19.09 7.00 1.99
CA ASN A 91 -18.46 7.62 0.83
C ASN A 91 -18.40 6.64 -0.34
N SER A 92 -19.31 6.81 -1.33
CA SER A 92 -19.34 6.02 -2.57
C SER A 92 -18.15 6.27 -3.52
N GLY A 93 -17.36 7.29 -3.27
CA GLY A 93 -16.10 7.55 -3.96
C GLY A 93 -14.91 6.73 -3.42
N ASN A 94 -15.13 5.83 -2.47
CA ASN A 94 -14.10 5.00 -1.86
C ASN A 94 -14.34 3.50 -2.11
N ILE A 95 -13.58 2.94 -3.05
CA ILE A 95 -13.70 1.51 -3.42
C ILE A 95 -13.40 0.56 -2.26
N GLU A 96 -12.55 0.95 -1.32
CA GLU A 96 -12.25 0.11 -0.15
C GLU A 96 -13.49 -0.04 0.74
N LEU A 97 -14.26 1.03 0.92
CA LEU A 97 -15.50 1.02 1.66
C LEU A 97 -16.58 0.20 0.93
N ILE A 98 -16.68 0.36 -0.39
CA ILE A 98 -17.63 -0.40 -1.22
C ILE A 98 -17.32 -1.90 -1.14
N LEU A 99 -16.06 -2.32 -1.34
CA LEU A 99 -15.65 -3.72 -1.23
C LEU A 99 -15.92 -4.30 0.16
N SER A 100 -15.67 -3.51 1.21
CA SER A 100 -15.99 -3.93 2.58
C SER A 100 -17.48 -4.20 2.73
N ARG A 101 -18.33 -3.34 2.18
CA ARG A 101 -19.79 -3.51 2.23
C ARG A 101 -20.24 -4.74 1.45
N ILE A 102 -19.70 -4.97 0.23
CA ILE A 102 -19.97 -6.16 -0.58
C ILE A 102 -19.68 -7.43 0.23
N ARG A 103 -18.50 -7.51 0.85
CA ARG A 103 -18.04 -8.69 1.61
C ARG A 103 -18.84 -8.94 2.87
N VAL A 104 -19.18 -7.88 3.62
CA VAL A 104 -20.06 -7.99 4.79
C VAL A 104 -21.43 -8.52 4.37
N PHE A 105 -22.03 -7.97 3.31
CA PHE A 105 -23.32 -8.43 2.83
C PHE A 105 -23.26 -9.88 2.33
N ALA A 106 -22.21 -10.26 1.60
CA ALA A 106 -22.02 -11.64 1.14
C ALA A 106 -21.93 -12.64 2.30
N SER A 107 -21.31 -12.23 3.44
CA SER A 107 -21.14 -13.08 4.61
C SER A 107 -22.46 -13.31 5.38
N VAL A 108 -23.40 -12.35 5.33
CA VAL A 108 -24.65 -12.43 6.07
C VAL A 108 -25.87 -12.82 5.22
N ALA A 109 -25.76 -12.77 3.88
CA ALA A 109 -26.89 -13.06 2.98
C ALA A 109 -27.38 -14.51 3.04
N GLY A 110 -26.50 -15.48 3.36
CA GLY A 110 -26.86 -16.90 3.45
C GLY A 110 -27.51 -17.40 2.14
N ILE A 111 -28.68 -18.04 2.26
CA ILE A 111 -29.51 -18.48 1.12
C ILE A 111 -30.53 -17.41 0.68
N GLY A 112 -30.62 -16.29 1.39
CA GLY A 112 -31.52 -15.18 1.09
C GLY A 112 -30.86 -14.05 0.31
N ASN A 113 -31.30 -12.84 0.62
CA ASN A 113 -30.69 -11.61 0.10
C ASN A 113 -30.55 -10.57 1.20
N VAL A 114 -29.65 -9.61 0.98
CA VAL A 114 -29.47 -8.42 1.81
C VAL A 114 -29.73 -7.20 0.93
N ARG A 115 -30.78 -6.44 1.25
CA ARG A 115 -31.18 -5.23 0.52
C ARG A 115 -31.32 -5.46 -1.01
N GLY A 116 -31.84 -6.64 -1.40
CA GLY A 116 -32.09 -6.99 -2.79
C GLY A 116 -30.89 -7.53 -3.57
N LEU A 117 -29.80 -7.89 -2.86
CA LEU A 117 -28.61 -8.53 -3.42
C LEU A 117 -28.42 -9.92 -2.79
N THR A 118 -28.30 -10.95 -3.60
CA THR A 118 -28.02 -12.33 -3.18
C THR A 118 -26.53 -12.54 -2.88
N ALA A 119 -26.19 -13.58 -2.12
CA ALA A 119 -24.79 -13.95 -1.88
C ALA A 119 -24.03 -14.27 -3.17
N ALA A 120 -24.69 -14.83 -4.20
CA ALA A 120 -24.08 -15.12 -5.49
C ALA A 120 -23.74 -13.84 -6.25
N GLU A 121 -24.70 -12.89 -6.38
CA GLU A 121 -24.47 -11.58 -7.02
C GLU A 121 -23.35 -10.79 -6.32
N LEU A 122 -23.31 -10.84 -4.99
CA LEU A 122 -22.27 -10.14 -4.20
C LEU A 122 -20.88 -10.75 -4.40
N LYS A 123 -20.77 -12.08 -4.49
CA LYS A 123 -19.49 -12.76 -4.78
C LYS A 123 -19.02 -12.50 -6.20
N GLU A 124 -19.92 -12.50 -7.17
CA GLU A 124 -19.61 -12.16 -8.55
C GLU A 124 -19.13 -10.71 -8.66
N LEU A 125 -19.85 -9.77 -8.02
CA LEU A 125 -19.45 -8.37 -7.98
C LEU A 125 -18.08 -8.16 -7.30
N ASP A 126 -17.78 -8.85 -6.17
CA ASP A 126 -16.46 -8.80 -5.53
C ASP A 126 -15.37 -9.25 -6.51
N ALA A 127 -15.60 -10.33 -7.24
CA ALA A 127 -14.65 -10.84 -8.23
C ALA A 127 -14.45 -9.88 -9.41
N GLU A 128 -15.52 -9.28 -9.93
CA GLU A 128 -15.44 -8.29 -11.01
C GLU A 128 -14.68 -7.03 -10.56
N VAL A 129 -14.98 -6.49 -9.39
CA VAL A 129 -14.28 -5.34 -8.81
C VAL A 129 -12.79 -5.66 -8.62
N CYS A 130 -12.46 -6.80 -8.02
CA CYS A 130 -11.08 -7.22 -7.82
C CYS A 130 -10.33 -7.40 -9.16
N LYS A 131 -11.01 -7.89 -10.19
CA LYS A 131 -10.43 -8.01 -11.54
C LYS A 131 -10.08 -6.64 -12.12
N VAL A 132 -10.99 -5.68 -12.07
CA VAL A 132 -10.73 -4.31 -12.59
C VAL A 132 -9.60 -3.65 -11.79
N ILE A 133 -9.58 -3.78 -10.46
CA ILE A 133 -8.48 -3.29 -9.62
C ILE A 133 -7.15 -3.89 -10.07
N SER A 134 -7.10 -5.22 -10.24
CA SER A 134 -5.89 -5.92 -10.65
C SER A 134 -5.37 -5.43 -12.01
N GLU A 135 -6.26 -5.23 -12.99
CA GLU A 135 -5.90 -4.72 -14.32
C GLU A 135 -5.37 -3.29 -14.26
N GLU A 136 -5.97 -2.42 -13.45
CA GLU A 136 -5.57 -1.02 -13.30
C GLU A 136 -4.28 -0.83 -12.49
N VAL A 137 -4.01 -1.70 -11.53
CA VAL A 137 -2.82 -1.64 -10.68
C VAL A 137 -1.63 -2.41 -11.28
N ASN A 138 -1.87 -3.37 -12.17
CA ASN A 138 -0.83 -4.13 -12.85
C ASN A 138 -0.17 -3.31 -13.98
N ARG A 139 0.52 -2.26 -13.61
CA ARG A 139 1.27 -1.37 -14.50
C ARG A 139 2.76 -1.60 -14.35
N THR A 140 3.52 -1.16 -15.35
CA THR A 140 4.98 -1.20 -15.35
C THR A 140 5.55 0.21 -15.36
N LEU A 141 6.71 0.37 -14.72
CA LEU A 141 7.43 1.63 -14.73
C LEU A 141 7.79 2.03 -16.17
N PRO A 142 7.77 3.33 -16.51
CA PRO A 142 8.32 3.79 -17.77
C PRO A 142 9.78 3.37 -17.93
N LYS A 143 10.23 3.15 -19.16
CA LYS A 143 11.64 2.80 -19.46
C LYS A 143 12.66 3.89 -19.10
N LYS A 144 12.23 5.05 -18.68
CA LYS A 144 13.05 6.16 -18.17
C LYS A 144 13.27 5.99 -16.67
N ASP A 145 14.36 6.54 -16.16
CA ASP A 145 14.64 6.59 -14.72
C ASP A 145 13.47 7.20 -13.96
N SER A 146 12.91 6.41 -13.05
CA SER A 146 11.84 6.84 -12.16
C SER A 146 12.37 7.02 -10.74
N PRO A 147 11.61 7.71 -9.84
CA PRO A 147 11.97 7.79 -8.42
C PRO A 147 12.17 6.40 -7.76
N TYR A 148 11.47 5.35 -8.24
CA TYR A 148 11.65 3.98 -7.78
C TYR A 148 13.03 3.44 -8.14
N HIS A 149 13.48 3.63 -9.39
CA HIS A 149 14.82 3.25 -9.83
C HIS A 149 15.90 4.02 -9.05
N ASN A 150 15.70 5.31 -8.84
CA ASN A 150 16.64 6.13 -8.08
C ASN A 150 16.77 5.66 -6.62
N LEU A 151 15.65 5.27 -5.99
CA LEU A 151 15.67 4.70 -4.64
C LEU A 151 16.40 3.36 -4.61
N ALA A 152 16.15 2.48 -5.58
CA ALA A 152 16.81 1.18 -5.71
C ALA A 152 18.32 1.32 -5.94
N ILE A 153 18.75 2.22 -6.86
CA ILE A 153 20.16 2.52 -7.15
C ILE A 153 20.83 3.10 -5.89
N TRP A 154 20.20 4.08 -5.23
CA TRP A 154 20.73 4.66 -4.01
C TRP A 154 20.91 3.60 -2.93
N GLY A 155 19.91 2.75 -2.73
CA GLY A 155 19.95 1.69 -1.72
C GLY A 155 21.10 0.71 -1.91
N ARG A 156 21.35 0.30 -3.17
CA ARG A 156 22.44 -0.64 -3.49
C ARG A 156 23.83 0.00 -3.53
N SER A 157 23.94 1.29 -3.79
CA SER A 157 25.22 1.99 -3.98
C SER A 157 25.96 2.25 -2.70
N ILE A 158 25.28 2.25 -1.55
CA ILE A 158 25.87 2.54 -0.25
C ILE A 158 26.11 1.21 0.49
N ARG A 159 27.37 0.97 0.87
CA ARG A 159 27.72 -0.18 1.72
C ARG A 159 27.28 0.10 3.15
N ARG A 160 26.15 -0.51 3.55
CA ARG A 160 25.56 -0.39 4.89
C ARG A 160 25.84 -1.62 5.73
N GLU A 161 25.94 -1.43 7.06
CA GLU A 161 26.01 -2.52 8.03
C GLU A 161 24.61 -3.12 8.29
N ARG A 162 23.55 -2.35 8.06
CA ARG A 162 22.14 -2.76 8.22
C ARG A 162 21.40 -2.65 6.90
N PRO A 163 20.46 -3.56 6.63
CA PRO A 163 19.64 -3.51 5.43
C PRO A 163 18.78 -2.23 5.38
N ILE A 164 18.39 -1.84 4.17
CA ILE A 164 17.31 -0.87 3.98
C ILE A 164 15.99 -1.62 4.05
N HIS A 165 15.02 -1.04 4.75
CA HIS A 165 13.67 -1.55 4.82
C HIS A 165 12.75 -0.70 3.94
N LEU A 166 12.00 -1.34 3.07
CA LEU A 166 10.94 -0.73 2.25
C LEU A 166 9.61 -1.32 2.71
N PHE A 167 8.75 -0.48 3.24
CA PHE A 167 7.39 -0.85 3.61
C PHE A 167 6.44 -0.26 2.59
N THR A 168 5.40 -0.99 2.23
CA THR A 168 4.39 -0.45 1.33
C THR A 168 3.01 -1.04 1.60
N THR A 169 1.99 -0.21 1.41
CA THR A 169 0.59 -0.63 1.35
C THR A 169 0.14 -0.91 -0.08
N ASN A 170 1.00 -0.64 -1.07
CA ASN A 170 0.66 -0.80 -2.47
C ASN A 170 0.72 -2.27 -2.90
N TYR A 171 -0.24 -2.66 -3.72
CA TYR A 171 -0.33 -4.01 -4.30
C TYR A 171 0.52 -4.18 -5.56
N ASP A 172 0.89 -3.05 -6.21
CA ASP A 172 1.66 -3.03 -7.45
C ASP A 172 3.03 -3.70 -7.31
N LEU A 173 3.69 -3.98 -8.43
CA LEU A 173 5.03 -4.59 -8.51
C LEU A 173 6.10 -3.59 -8.94
N LEU A 174 5.85 -2.29 -8.79
CA LEU A 174 6.74 -1.25 -9.29
C LEU A 174 8.09 -1.19 -8.55
N MET A 175 8.06 -1.45 -7.24
CA MET A 175 9.30 -1.46 -6.45
C MET A 175 10.14 -2.71 -6.77
N GLU A 176 9.49 -3.86 -6.91
CA GLU A 176 10.13 -5.11 -7.35
C GLU A 176 10.77 -4.91 -8.73
N GLN A 177 10.02 -4.35 -9.70
CA GLN A 177 10.56 -4.04 -11.04
C GLN A 177 11.80 -3.15 -10.94
N ALA A 178 11.75 -2.06 -10.18
CA ALA A 178 12.88 -1.14 -10.02
C ALA A 178 14.11 -1.82 -9.39
N LEU A 179 13.92 -2.67 -8.38
CA LEU A 179 14.99 -3.42 -7.74
C LEU A 179 15.63 -4.41 -8.71
N GLU A 180 14.82 -5.13 -9.50
CA GLU A 180 15.27 -6.11 -10.48
C GLU A 180 15.99 -5.46 -11.67
N GLU A 181 15.41 -4.42 -12.27
CA GLU A 181 16.01 -3.69 -13.39
C GLU A 181 17.33 -3.03 -13.03
N THR A 182 17.49 -2.61 -11.78
CA THR A 182 18.75 -2.04 -11.27
C THR A 182 19.69 -3.10 -10.68
N SER A 183 19.34 -4.39 -10.69
CA SER A 183 20.09 -5.48 -10.06
C SER A 183 20.37 -5.22 -8.57
N ALA A 184 19.43 -4.63 -7.85
CA ALA A 184 19.48 -4.42 -6.41
C ALA A 184 18.90 -5.66 -5.71
N PRO A 185 19.69 -6.43 -4.94
CA PRO A 185 19.18 -7.63 -4.29
C PRO A 185 18.19 -7.28 -3.18
N TYR A 186 17.09 -8.05 -3.11
CA TYR A 186 16.06 -7.85 -2.11
C TYR A 186 15.46 -9.17 -1.61
N PHE A 187 14.73 -9.08 -0.50
CA PHE A 187 13.92 -10.15 0.07
C PHE A 187 12.54 -9.58 0.42
N ASP A 188 11.50 -10.26 -0.02
CA ASP A 188 10.09 -9.85 0.14
C ASP A 188 9.25 -10.81 1.00
N GLY A 189 9.91 -11.70 1.73
CA GLY A 189 9.27 -12.74 2.54
C GLY A 189 9.14 -14.08 1.83
N PHE A 190 9.47 -14.17 0.54
CA PHE A 190 9.32 -15.40 -0.25
C PHE A 190 10.66 -15.95 -0.68
N ILE A 191 10.76 -17.28 -0.65
CA ILE A 191 11.91 -18.03 -1.14
C ILE A 191 11.47 -19.10 -2.15
N GLY A 192 12.38 -19.52 -3.00
CA GLY A 192 12.13 -20.47 -4.08
C GLY A 192 11.97 -19.79 -5.44
N SER A 193 12.45 -20.46 -6.50
CA SER A 193 12.45 -19.93 -7.86
C SER A 193 11.30 -20.46 -8.72
N ARG A 194 10.91 -21.72 -8.53
CA ARG A 194 9.87 -22.35 -9.34
C ARG A 194 8.48 -22.15 -8.74
N LYS A 195 8.38 -22.26 -7.44
CA LYS A 195 7.20 -22.01 -6.64
C LYS A 195 7.65 -21.32 -5.37
N ALA A 196 7.56 -20.00 -5.38
CA ALA A 196 7.99 -19.21 -4.24
C ALA A 196 6.94 -19.31 -3.12
N PHE A 197 7.36 -19.67 -1.92
CA PHE A 197 6.52 -19.79 -0.73
C PHE A 197 6.98 -18.81 0.34
N PHE A 198 6.06 -18.42 1.21
CA PHE A 198 6.34 -17.51 2.31
C PHE A 198 7.16 -18.20 3.39
N ASP A 199 8.32 -17.65 3.73
CA ASP A 199 9.22 -18.15 4.77
C ASP A 199 9.17 -17.26 6.00
N LEU A 200 8.32 -17.64 6.96
CA LEU A 200 8.18 -16.92 8.22
C LEU A 200 9.49 -16.86 9.02
N GLY A 201 10.27 -17.94 9.00
CA GLY A 201 11.55 -17.99 9.73
C GLY A 201 12.54 -16.94 9.22
N ALA A 202 12.66 -16.77 7.90
CA ALA A 202 13.53 -15.76 7.30
C ALA A 202 12.95 -14.34 7.45
N VAL A 203 11.64 -14.19 7.62
CA VAL A 203 11.00 -12.90 7.92
C VAL A 203 11.28 -12.48 9.37
N GLU A 204 11.23 -13.40 10.33
CA GLU A 204 11.41 -13.12 11.75
C GLU A 204 12.88 -12.96 12.15
N ASP A 205 13.77 -13.77 11.56
CA ASP A 205 15.22 -13.74 11.85
C ASP A 205 15.99 -13.03 10.72
N GLU A 206 16.20 -11.74 10.88
CA GLU A 206 16.98 -10.93 9.92
C GLU A 206 18.45 -11.39 9.79
N GLY A 207 18.98 -12.16 10.77
CA GLY A 207 20.33 -12.71 10.73
C GLY A 207 20.53 -13.77 9.64
N LEU A 208 19.48 -14.41 9.16
CA LEU A 208 19.51 -15.39 8.08
C LEU A 208 19.75 -14.78 6.69
N LEU A 209 19.58 -13.46 6.54
CA LEU A 209 19.63 -12.78 5.26
C LEU A 209 20.85 -11.84 5.16
N PRO A 210 21.50 -11.75 3.98
CA PRO A 210 22.63 -10.85 3.80
C PRO A 210 22.27 -9.38 4.13
N PRO A 211 23.08 -8.64 4.92
CA PRO A 211 22.78 -7.25 5.29
C PRO A 211 22.62 -6.29 4.10
N ARG A 212 23.27 -6.61 2.95
CA ARG A 212 23.17 -5.80 1.73
C ARG A 212 21.86 -5.95 0.96
N TRP A 213 21.02 -6.94 1.31
CA TRP A 213 19.74 -7.14 0.65
C TRP A 213 18.70 -6.19 1.22
N THR A 214 18.02 -5.47 0.37
CA THR A 214 16.85 -4.66 0.76
C THR A 214 15.74 -5.56 1.29
N ARG A 215 15.04 -5.14 2.31
CA ARG A 215 13.85 -5.81 2.84
C ARG A 215 12.61 -5.10 2.30
N LEU A 216 11.81 -5.79 1.50
CA LEU A 216 10.58 -5.26 0.93
C LEU A 216 9.37 -5.89 1.64
N TRP A 217 8.64 -5.09 2.39
CA TRP A 217 7.52 -5.53 3.22
C TRP A 217 6.20 -4.99 2.68
N LYS A 218 5.40 -5.85 2.03
CA LYS A 218 4.10 -5.49 1.45
C LYS A 218 2.99 -5.75 2.46
N ILE A 219 2.68 -4.73 3.26
CA ILE A 219 1.78 -4.84 4.43
C ILE A 219 0.36 -5.23 4.04
N HIS A 220 -0.13 -4.85 2.88
CA HIS A 220 -1.46 -5.17 2.39
C HIS A 220 -1.49 -6.29 1.33
N GLY A 221 -0.35 -6.93 1.08
CA GLY A 221 -0.24 -7.96 0.07
C GLY A 221 0.26 -7.48 -1.29
N SER A 222 0.15 -8.32 -2.29
CA SER A 222 0.70 -8.07 -3.63
C SER A 222 -0.16 -8.71 -4.71
N LEU A 223 -0.13 -8.13 -5.91
CA LEU A 223 -0.83 -8.66 -7.09
C LEU A 223 -0.41 -10.09 -7.46
N ASN A 224 0.80 -10.48 -7.14
CA ASN A 224 1.34 -11.80 -7.45
C ASN A 224 1.28 -12.81 -6.28
N TRP A 225 0.60 -12.46 -5.18
CA TRP A 225 0.37 -13.39 -4.08
C TRP A 225 -0.92 -14.17 -4.29
N ARG A 226 -0.89 -15.45 -4.00
CA ARG A 226 -2.04 -16.35 -4.14
C ARG A 226 -2.16 -17.25 -2.93
N LEU A 227 -3.40 -17.56 -2.57
CA LEU A 227 -3.71 -18.53 -1.53
C LEU A 227 -3.87 -19.91 -2.18
N GLU A 228 -3.05 -20.87 -1.77
CA GLU A 228 -3.20 -22.29 -2.10
C GLU A 228 -3.67 -23.07 -0.88
N ASN A 229 -4.46 -24.10 -1.10
CA ASN A 229 -4.92 -25.02 -0.03
C ASN A 229 -5.52 -24.29 1.19
N GLU A 230 -6.16 -23.12 1.01
CA GLU A 230 -6.79 -22.31 2.06
C GLU A 230 -5.83 -21.70 3.11
N THR A 231 -4.56 -22.12 3.15
CA THR A 231 -3.58 -21.71 4.17
C THR A 231 -2.28 -21.18 3.61
N ASP A 232 -1.82 -21.70 2.49
CA ASP A 232 -0.48 -21.47 1.98
C ASP A 232 -0.45 -20.30 1.01
N VAL A 233 0.28 -19.26 1.35
CA VAL A 233 0.48 -18.12 0.45
C VAL A 233 1.72 -18.37 -0.39
N VAL A 234 1.54 -18.33 -1.71
CA VAL A 234 2.60 -18.48 -2.70
C VAL A 234 2.70 -17.22 -3.58
N ARG A 235 3.88 -16.97 -4.11
CA ARG A 235 4.09 -15.92 -5.13
C ARG A 235 4.13 -16.59 -6.51
N SER A 236 3.29 -16.13 -7.43
CA SER A 236 3.20 -16.66 -8.78
C SER A 236 2.80 -15.58 -9.78
N ASP A 237 3.51 -15.53 -10.90
CA ASP A 237 3.19 -14.62 -12.02
C ASP A 237 2.15 -15.21 -12.99
N GLU A 238 1.75 -16.47 -12.80
CA GLU A 238 0.76 -17.08 -13.67
C GLU A 238 -0.63 -16.48 -13.46
N LYS A 239 -1.20 -15.94 -14.53
CA LYS A 239 -2.59 -15.49 -14.58
C LYS A 239 -3.51 -16.70 -14.67
N THR A 240 -3.93 -17.27 -13.56
CA THR A 240 -4.96 -18.31 -13.54
C THR A 240 -6.28 -17.72 -13.03
N ASP A 241 -7.33 -17.84 -13.84
CA ASP A 241 -8.67 -17.29 -13.57
C ASP A 241 -9.38 -17.87 -12.31
N LYS A 242 -8.78 -18.82 -11.62
CA LYS A 242 -9.44 -19.62 -10.57
C LYS A 242 -8.97 -19.36 -9.13
N GLN A 243 -7.94 -18.56 -8.89
CA GLN A 243 -7.44 -18.31 -7.53
C GLN A 243 -7.46 -16.83 -7.23
N GLY A 244 -8.24 -16.44 -6.23
CA GLY A 244 -8.46 -15.06 -5.88
C GLY A 244 -7.14 -14.34 -5.56
N TYR A 245 -6.95 -13.18 -6.15
CA TYR A 245 -5.91 -12.24 -5.79
C TYR A 245 -6.07 -11.86 -4.32
N LEU A 246 -4.98 -11.92 -3.55
CA LEU A 246 -4.94 -11.44 -2.17
C LEU A 246 -4.88 -9.89 -2.17
N ILE A 247 -5.89 -9.25 -2.75
CA ILE A 247 -6.10 -7.82 -2.63
C ILE A 247 -7.13 -7.62 -1.52
N TYR A 248 -6.69 -7.05 -0.43
CA TYR A 248 -7.58 -6.74 0.70
C TYR A 248 -7.73 -5.22 0.92
N PRO A 249 -8.44 -4.50 0.07
CA PRO A 249 -8.98 -3.22 0.49
C PRO A 249 -10.25 -3.50 1.29
N SER A 250 -10.20 -3.52 2.61
CA SER A 250 -11.43 -3.59 3.42
C SER A 250 -11.20 -3.21 4.86
N HIS A 251 -12.23 -2.63 5.50
CA HIS A 251 -12.26 -2.41 6.95
C HIS A 251 -12.24 -3.71 7.78
N LEU A 252 -12.39 -4.88 7.14
CA LEU A 252 -12.16 -6.21 7.73
C LEU A 252 -10.66 -6.52 7.89
N LYS A 253 -9.79 -5.54 7.68
CA LYS A 253 -8.33 -5.65 7.81
C LYS A 253 -7.90 -6.24 9.16
N TYR A 254 -8.65 -5.97 10.24
CA TYR A 254 -8.29 -6.44 11.58
C TYR A 254 -8.32 -7.97 11.70
N ASP A 255 -9.36 -8.63 11.20
CA ASP A 255 -9.46 -10.10 11.28
C ASP A 255 -8.56 -10.81 10.24
N GLN A 256 -8.28 -10.16 9.14
CA GLN A 256 -7.47 -10.70 8.06
C GLN A 256 -5.98 -10.35 8.20
N SER A 257 -5.64 -9.19 8.79
CA SER A 257 -4.27 -8.83 9.15
C SER A 257 -3.66 -9.73 10.23
N ARG A 258 -4.49 -10.53 10.91
CA ARG A 258 -4.03 -11.61 11.81
C ARG A 258 -3.61 -12.89 11.09
N LYS A 259 -3.80 -12.96 9.76
CA LYS A 259 -3.36 -14.09 8.96
C LYS A 259 -1.97 -13.82 8.39
N MET A 260 -1.15 -14.86 8.29
CA MET A 260 0.12 -14.81 7.58
C MET A 260 -0.14 -14.62 6.07
N PRO A 261 0.66 -13.84 5.33
CA PRO A 261 1.88 -13.13 5.75
C PRO A 261 1.67 -11.71 6.34
N TYR A 262 0.45 -11.16 6.34
CA TYR A 262 0.18 -9.76 6.69
C TYR A 262 0.62 -9.38 8.09
N LEU A 263 0.31 -10.23 9.08
CA LEU A 263 0.70 -10.00 10.47
C LEU A 263 2.22 -9.89 10.59
N ALA A 264 2.93 -10.82 9.95
CA ALA A 264 4.39 -10.81 9.97
C ALA A 264 4.98 -9.54 9.33
N MET A 265 4.40 -9.07 8.22
CA MET A 265 4.83 -7.83 7.55
C MET A 265 4.60 -6.59 8.42
N LEU A 266 3.46 -6.53 9.11
CA LEU A 266 3.15 -5.43 10.04
C LEU A 266 4.06 -5.48 11.27
N ASP A 267 4.36 -6.66 11.78
CA ASP A 267 5.30 -6.86 12.89
C ASP A 267 6.74 -6.41 12.50
N ARG A 268 7.14 -6.53 11.22
CA ARG A 268 8.41 -5.97 10.74
C ARG A 268 8.43 -4.43 10.82
N LEU A 269 7.33 -3.76 10.48
CA LEU A 269 7.23 -2.31 10.66
C LEU A 269 7.39 -1.91 12.14
N LYS A 270 6.67 -2.61 13.03
CA LYS A 270 6.77 -2.39 14.47
C LYS A 270 8.18 -2.64 14.99
N ALA A 271 8.79 -3.77 14.64
CA ALA A 271 10.15 -4.13 15.06
C ALA A 271 11.18 -3.11 14.56
N PHE A 272 11.04 -2.64 13.31
CA PHE A 272 11.89 -1.61 12.73
C PHE A 272 11.80 -0.29 13.52
N LEU A 273 10.60 0.17 13.85
CA LEU A 273 10.40 1.41 14.62
C LEU A 273 10.86 1.29 16.07
N LEU A 274 10.85 0.09 16.65
CA LEU A 274 11.39 -0.17 17.98
C LEU A 274 12.92 -0.31 18.00
N ALA A 275 13.57 -0.44 16.84
CA ALA A 275 15.02 -0.50 16.76
C ALA A 275 15.65 0.85 17.17
N PRO A 276 16.74 0.85 17.97
CA PRO A 276 17.39 2.08 18.42
C PRO A 276 17.80 2.98 17.26
N SER A 277 17.48 4.26 17.35
CA SER A 277 17.81 5.29 16.35
C SER A 277 17.32 5.01 14.94
N SER A 278 16.24 4.25 14.78
CA SER A 278 15.62 3.99 13.49
C SER A 278 15.06 5.27 12.86
N LEU A 279 15.14 5.33 11.54
CA LEU A 279 14.71 6.47 10.74
C LEU A 279 13.80 5.99 9.62
N LEU A 280 12.54 6.39 9.65
CA LEU A 280 11.55 6.05 8.64
C LEU A 280 11.16 7.29 7.84
N PHE A 281 11.22 7.17 6.52
CA PHE A 281 10.72 8.18 5.58
C PHE A 281 9.39 7.70 4.99
N ILE A 282 8.33 8.45 5.20
CA ILE A 282 7.00 8.15 4.66
C ILE A 282 6.76 9.02 3.43
N CYS A 283 6.43 8.41 2.30
CA CYS A 283 6.15 9.07 1.03
C CYS A 283 4.80 8.60 0.47
N GLY A 284 3.96 9.54 0.04
CA GLY A 284 2.71 9.21 -0.64
C GLY A 284 1.67 8.45 0.21
N TYR A 285 1.75 8.53 1.52
CA TYR A 285 0.82 7.92 2.46
C TYR A 285 -0.09 8.98 3.09
N SER A 286 -1.39 8.74 3.10
CA SER A 286 -2.40 9.70 3.53
C SER A 286 -2.74 9.63 5.02
N PHE A 287 -2.19 8.69 5.78
CA PHE A 287 -2.57 8.38 7.15
C PHE A 287 -4.06 7.97 7.32
N ALA A 288 -4.70 7.47 6.27
CA ALA A 288 -6.08 7.02 6.34
C ALA A 288 -6.27 5.66 7.02
N ASP A 289 -5.20 4.86 7.15
CA ASP A 289 -5.24 3.55 7.79
C ASP A 289 -4.92 3.66 9.28
N GLU A 290 -5.95 3.57 10.12
CA GLU A 290 -5.83 3.73 11.58
C GLU A 290 -4.92 2.66 12.21
N HIS A 291 -4.91 1.42 11.68
CA HIS A 291 -4.09 0.34 12.24
C HIS A 291 -2.61 0.59 12.02
N ILE A 292 -2.23 1.08 10.84
CA ILE A 292 -0.84 1.45 10.55
C ILE A 292 -0.45 2.66 11.36
N ASN A 293 -1.34 3.67 11.48
CA ASN A 293 -1.11 4.85 12.31
C ASN A 293 -0.88 4.46 13.78
N ASP A 294 -1.69 3.55 14.31
CA ASP A 294 -1.53 3.02 15.67
C ASP A 294 -0.16 2.34 15.86
N VAL A 295 0.27 1.52 14.91
CA VAL A 295 1.60 0.88 14.98
C VAL A 295 2.70 1.92 14.97
N ILE A 296 2.61 2.92 14.08
CA ILE A 296 3.62 4.01 14.00
C ILE A 296 3.64 4.80 15.31
N CYS A 297 2.50 5.34 15.74
CA CYS A 297 2.43 6.22 16.90
C CYS A 297 2.87 5.50 18.19
N ARG A 298 2.34 4.30 18.47
CA ARG A 298 2.72 3.54 19.68
C ARG A 298 4.17 3.10 19.68
N SER A 299 4.73 2.77 18.50
CA SER A 299 6.15 2.41 18.42
C SER A 299 7.05 3.61 18.67
N LEU A 300 6.67 4.80 18.19
CA LEU A 300 7.39 6.03 18.43
C LEU A 300 7.30 6.51 19.89
N GLU A 301 6.14 6.34 20.53
CA GLU A 301 5.98 6.57 21.98
C GLU A 301 6.90 5.66 22.80
N ALA A 302 7.00 4.38 22.41
CA ALA A 302 7.84 3.40 23.09
C ALA A 302 9.33 3.57 22.80
N ASN A 303 9.71 4.22 21.70
CA ASN A 303 11.09 4.42 21.29
C ASN A 303 11.39 5.90 20.97
N PRO A 304 11.75 6.73 21.96
CA PRO A 304 12.09 8.15 21.75
C PRO A 304 13.30 8.38 20.85
N THR A 305 14.11 7.36 20.55
CA THR A 305 15.28 7.47 19.69
C THR A 305 14.97 7.27 18.22
N ALA A 306 13.80 6.70 17.91
CA ALA A 306 13.31 6.59 16.53
C ALA A 306 12.79 7.95 16.03
N HIS A 307 12.84 8.16 14.73
CA HIS A 307 12.25 9.34 14.11
C HIS A 307 11.55 8.99 12.78
N VAL A 308 10.41 9.62 12.55
CA VAL A 308 9.66 9.49 11.31
C VAL A 308 9.56 10.85 10.63
N PHE A 309 9.94 10.91 9.34
CA PHE A 309 9.69 12.04 8.46
C PHE A 309 8.62 11.65 7.45
N ALA A 310 7.47 12.31 7.49
CA ALA A 310 6.40 12.08 6.52
C ALA A 310 6.33 13.26 5.53
N PHE A 311 6.60 12.95 4.26
CA PHE A 311 6.49 13.92 3.17
C PHE A 311 5.05 13.96 2.69
N VAL A 312 4.37 15.04 3.02
CA VAL A 312 2.98 15.30 2.61
C VAL A 312 2.95 16.16 1.34
N TYR A 313 1.94 15.96 0.51
CA TYR A 313 1.77 16.69 -0.73
C TYR A 313 0.69 17.77 -0.58
N GLY A 314 1.03 19.01 -0.95
CA GLY A 314 0.12 20.15 -0.90
C GLY A 314 -0.03 20.76 0.49
N ASP A 315 -1.23 21.25 0.80
CA ASP A 315 -1.50 21.95 2.05
C ASP A 315 -1.83 20.98 3.18
N LEU A 316 -1.00 21.02 4.23
CA LEU A 316 -1.15 20.18 5.43
C LEU A 316 -2.45 20.50 6.20
N GLU A 317 -3.02 21.71 6.08
CA GLU A 317 -4.22 22.11 6.83
C GLU A 317 -5.51 21.52 6.23
N THR A 318 -5.46 20.83 5.10
CA THR A 318 -6.62 20.15 4.51
C THR A 318 -7.14 19.02 5.41
N ASP A 319 -8.44 18.71 5.27
CA ASP A 319 -9.09 17.60 6.01
C ASP A 319 -8.46 16.25 5.72
N SER A 320 -7.88 16.08 4.54
CA SER A 320 -7.16 14.85 4.15
C SER A 320 -6.02 14.49 5.10
N TYR A 321 -5.39 15.50 5.73
CA TYR A 321 -4.27 15.30 6.66
C TYR A 321 -4.65 15.46 8.14
N LYS A 322 -5.96 15.48 8.47
CA LYS A 322 -6.42 15.61 9.86
C LYS A 322 -5.82 14.53 10.78
N LEU A 323 -5.84 13.26 10.35
CA LEU A 323 -5.26 12.16 11.11
C LEU A 323 -3.73 12.26 11.21
N ALA A 324 -3.06 12.66 10.14
CA ALA A 324 -1.62 12.89 10.16
C ALA A 324 -1.23 13.97 11.19
N ARG A 325 -1.95 15.11 11.19
CA ARG A 325 -1.74 16.18 12.18
C ARG A 325 -1.98 15.71 13.61
N GLN A 326 -3.05 14.92 13.84
CA GLN A 326 -3.33 14.36 15.16
C GLN A 326 -2.20 13.43 15.63
N CYS A 327 -1.71 12.55 14.78
CA CYS A 327 -0.57 11.70 15.08
C CYS A 327 0.68 12.52 15.42
N ALA A 328 1.02 13.54 14.61
CA ALA A 328 2.21 14.36 14.84
C ALA A 328 2.11 15.24 16.10
N LEU A 329 0.91 15.67 16.50
CA LEU A 329 0.71 16.40 17.75
C LEU A 329 0.89 15.51 18.99
N ALA A 330 0.51 14.24 18.88
CA ALA A 330 0.65 13.26 19.97
C ALA A 330 2.07 12.68 20.06
N THR A 331 2.86 12.73 18.98
CA THR A 331 4.12 11.99 18.86
C THR A 331 5.26 12.92 18.43
N PRO A 332 6.09 13.42 19.37
CA PRO A 332 7.10 14.47 19.11
C PRO A 332 8.19 14.07 18.08
N ASN A 333 8.43 12.79 17.90
CA ASN A 333 9.41 12.24 16.95
C ASN A 333 8.77 11.83 15.60
N LEU A 334 7.56 12.32 15.30
CA LEU A 334 6.94 12.33 13.99
C LEU A 334 6.94 13.77 13.44
N SER A 335 7.62 13.98 12.32
CA SER A 335 7.64 15.24 11.58
C SER A 335 6.85 15.13 10.28
N LEU A 336 5.95 16.10 10.01
CA LEU A 336 5.19 16.21 8.77
C LEU A 336 5.78 17.30 7.88
#